data_9a204fce0d91e5024983eca7f3cd224c
#
_entry.id   9a204fce0d91e5024983eca7f3cd224c
#
_cell.length_a   1.000
_cell.length_b   1.000
_cell.length_c   1.000
_cell.angle_alpha   90.00
_cell.angle_beta   90.00
_cell.angle_gamma   90.00
#
_symmetry.space_group_name_H-M   'P 1'
#
loop_
_entity.id
_entity.type
_entity.pdbx_description
1 polymer ?
#
loop_
_entity_poly.entity_id
_entity_poly.type
_entity_poly.pdbx_seq_one_letter_code
_entity_poly.pdbx_strand_id
1 'polypeptide(L)'
;MNRMEYDNAIRKQVFWLPAFCEEQLQVCFGPELKGLMSMAEIFDARKVILTGCGASYAAALAMAPVIEKYCDCFGVETMRMVEFTRFLSGADIGIGEPNSPLVIVISERGDEARVCEALMKADRLGAFPILLTGNPTAAAGKYAKRVYVTGTEAIRERAFGLCSYFGFLVGLIAFASRMGHVRGTLPPFGPAQFKEAIRSYVERFGERLEQIDRQIFELAWKWRDLTRFDLIGDDVEYGSAFFGAAK
;
A
#
# COMPACT_ATOMS: atom_id res chain seq x y z
N MET A 1 9.17 -8.16 -31.37
CA MET A 1 7.95 -7.89 -30.55
C MET A 1 6.89 -7.27 -31.46
N ASN A 2 5.77 -7.91 -31.61
CA ASN A 2 4.63 -7.38 -32.36
C ASN A 2 3.89 -6.35 -31.49
N ARG A 3 3.22 -5.34 -32.10
CA ARG A 3 2.41 -4.37 -31.35
C ARG A 3 1.29 -5.03 -30.52
N MET A 4 0.77 -6.17 -31.01
CA MET A 4 -0.21 -6.98 -30.26
C MET A 4 0.38 -7.64 -29.00
N GLU A 5 1.67 -7.99 -29.00
CA GLU A 5 2.35 -8.54 -27.81
C GLU A 5 2.65 -7.44 -26.77
N TYR A 6 2.82 -6.20 -27.23
CA TYR A 6 2.99 -5.04 -26.36
C TYR A 6 1.68 -4.58 -25.72
N ASP A 7 0.54 -4.79 -26.37
CA ASP A 7 -0.78 -4.46 -25.86
C ASP A 7 -1.28 -5.53 -24.88
N ASN A 8 -0.67 -5.54 -23.71
CA ASN A 8 -0.94 -6.52 -22.66
C ASN A 8 -1.74 -5.92 -21.48
N ALA A 9 -2.09 -6.76 -20.53
CA ALA A 9 -2.88 -6.35 -19.37
C ALA A 9 -2.20 -5.30 -18.49
N ILE A 10 -0.86 -5.27 -18.41
CA ILE A 10 -0.12 -4.24 -17.65
C ILE A 10 -0.34 -2.88 -18.31
N ARG A 11 -0.15 -2.80 -19.62
CA ARG A 11 -0.36 -1.55 -20.38
C ARG A 11 -1.77 -1.01 -20.18
N LYS A 12 -2.79 -1.88 -20.26
CA LYS A 12 -4.19 -1.51 -20.01
C LYS A 12 -4.38 -0.95 -18.59
N GLN A 13 -3.77 -1.57 -17.57
CA GLN A 13 -3.82 -1.06 -16.20
C GLN A 13 -3.14 0.31 -16.08
N VAL A 14 -1.98 0.52 -16.74
CA VAL A 14 -1.30 1.82 -16.76
C VAL A 14 -2.19 2.91 -17.34
N PHE A 15 -2.88 2.64 -18.46
CA PHE A 15 -3.80 3.59 -19.08
C PHE A 15 -5.06 3.85 -18.24
N TRP A 16 -5.41 2.94 -17.37
CA TRP A 16 -6.55 3.09 -16.47
C TRP A 16 -6.20 3.80 -15.16
N LEU A 17 -4.91 3.90 -14.79
CA LEU A 17 -4.48 4.53 -13.54
C LEU A 17 -5.10 5.92 -13.28
N PRO A 18 -5.24 6.84 -14.25
CA PRO A 18 -5.84 8.14 -13.97
C PRO A 18 -7.29 8.04 -13.47
N ALA A 19 -8.13 7.23 -14.13
CA ALA A 19 -9.50 7.02 -13.70
C ALA A 19 -9.57 6.26 -12.37
N PHE A 20 -8.74 5.25 -12.19
CA PHE A 20 -8.62 4.48 -10.94
C PHE A 20 -8.16 5.34 -9.77
N CYS A 21 -7.26 6.31 -10.01
CA CYS A 21 -6.79 7.22 -8.96
C CYS A 21 -7.95 8.01 -8.35
N GLU A 22 -8.84 8.57 -9.15
CA GLU A 22 -9.95 9.35 -8.62
C GLU A 22 -10.87 8.50 -7.74
N GLU A 23 -11.14 7.26 -8.12
CA GLU A 23 -11.87 6.30 -7.30
C GLU A 23 -11.15 6.05 -5.98
N GLN A 24 -9.83 5.78 -6.02
CA GLN A 24 -9.02 5.58 -4.82
C GLN A 24 -9.03 6.81 -3.90
N LEU A 25 -8.94 8.02 -4.45
CA LEU A 25 -8.99 9.25 -3.67
C LEU A 25 -10.33 9.46 -2.98
N GLN A 26 -11.43 9.04 -3.59
CA GLN A 26 -12.76 9.11 -2.98
C GLN A 26 -12.89 8.09 -1.83
N VAL A 27 -12.46 6.86 -2.04
CA VAL A 27 -12.55 5.78 -1.05
C VAL A 27 -11.56 6.01 0.09
N CYS A 28 -10.27 6.15 -0.21
CA CYS A 28 -9.21 6.18 0.81
C CYS A 28 -9.23 7.46 1.66
N PHE A 29 -9.61 8.61 1.10
CA PHE A 29 -9.79 9.85 1.87
C PHE A 29 -11.24 10.11 2.28
N GLY A 30 -12.07 9.08 2.23
CA GLY A 30 -13.48 9.11 2.61
C GLY A 30 -13.72 9.14 4.12
N PRO A 31 -14.98 9.12 4.55
CA PRO A 31 -15.35 9.14 5.96
C PRO A 31 -14.88 7.89 6.72
N GLU A 32 -14.72 6.75 6.06
CA GLU A 32 -14.24 5.49 6.65
C GLU A 32 -12.84 5.64 7.24
N LEU A 33 -11.97 6.46 6.64
CA LEU A 33 -10.65 6.75 7.17
C LEU A 33 -10.71 7.39 8.56
N LYS A 34 -11.71 8.27 8.80
CA LYS A 34 -11.89 8.92 10.10
C LYS A 34 -12.36 7.94 11.17
N GLY A 35 -13.18 6.96 10.78
CA GLY A 35 -13.71 5.91 11.64
C GLY A 35 -12.75 4.73 11.86
N LEU A 36 -11.65 4.64 11.09
CA LEU A 36 -10.71 3.53 11.14
C LEU A 36 -10.02 3.40 12.51
N MET A 37 -9.63 4.53 13.09
CA MET A 37 -9.05 4.62 14.43
C MET A 37 -9.55 5.87 15.13
N SER A 38 -9.89 5.75 16.41
CA SER A 38 -10.15 6.88 17.28
C SER A 38 -8.87 7.70 17.54
N MET A 39 -9.02 8.92 18.02
CA MET A 39 -7.86 9.75 18.39
C MET A 39 -7.02 9.08 19.49
N ALA A 40 -7.65 8.46 20.49
CA ALA A 40 -6.92 7.74 21.53
C ALA A 40 -6.10 6.59 20.97
N GLU A 41 -6.68 5.73 20.12
CA GLU A 41 -5.96 4.63 19.46
C GLU A 41 -4.78 5.14 18.58
N ILE A 42 -4.94 6.31 17.93
CA ILE A 42 -3.86 6.94 17.17
C ILE A 42 -2.73 7.41 18.08
N PHE A 43 -3.04 8.03 19.24
CA PHE A 43 -2.01 8.46 20.19
C PHE A 43 -1.30 7.29 20.87
N ASP A 44 -2.01 6.18 21.11
CA ASP A 44 -1.45 4.98 21.73
C ASP A 44 -0.55 4.19 20.75
N ALA A 45 -0.75 4.31 19.44
CA ALA A 45 0.03 3.59 18.43
C ALA A 45 1.44 4.17 18.30
N ARG A 46 2.41 3.61 19.02
CA ARG A 46 3.80 4.11 19.05
C ARG A 46 4.72 3.48 18.01
N LYS A 47 4.46 2.22 17.68
CA LYS A 47 5.21 1.45 16.67
C LYS A 47 4.25 0.99 15.58
N VAL A 48 4.68 1.01 14.33
CA VAL A 48 3.91 0.50 13.18
C VAL A 48 4.68 -0.64 12.52
N ILE A 49 4.01 -1.76 12.30
CA ILE A 49 4.54 -2.88 11.53
C ILE A 49 3.67 -3.04 10.27
N LEU A 50 4.31 -2.98 9.11
CA LEU A 50 3.68 -3.24 7.82
C LEU A 50 4.07 -4.62 7.33
N THR A 51 3.10 -5.45 6.98
CA THR A 51 3.39 -6.79 6.45
C THR A 51 2.52 -7.13 5.25
N GLY A 52 3.10 -7.88 4.31
CA GLY A 52 2.45 -8.28 3.09
C GLY A 52 3.28 -9.29 2.28
N CYS A 53 2.78 -9.63 1.10
CA CYS A 53 3.47 -10.49 0.13
C CYS A 53 3.44 -9.83 -1.25
N GLY A 54 4.51 -10.00 -2.06
CA GLY A 54 4.57 -9.50 -3.44
C GLY A 54 4.28 -7.99 -3.51
N ALA A 55 3.28 -7.58 -4.29
CA ALA A 55 2.88 -6.18 -4.45
C ALA A 55 2.51 -5.49 -3.12
N SER A 56 1.87 -6.21 -2.20
CA SER A 56 1.53 -5.70 -0.87
C SER A 56 2.78 -5.40 -0.03
N TYR A 57 3.80 -6.26 -0.11
CA TYR A 57 5.07 -6.01 0.57
C TYR A 57 5.86 -4.87 -0.09
N ALA A 58 5.81 -4.77 -1.42
CA ALA A 58 6.40 -3.64 -2.13
C ALA A 58 5.77 -2.30 -1.69
N ALA A 59 4.44 -2.27 -1.51
CA ALA A 59 3.75 -1.09 -1.00
C ALA A 59 4.14 -0.77 0.46
N ALA A 60 4.34 -1.80 1.29
CA ALA A 60 4.86 -1.62 2.65
C ALA A 60 6.24 -0.96 2.64
N LEU A 61 7.17 -1.46 1.80
CA LEU A 61 8.52 -0.90 1.64
C LEU A 61 8.48 0.56 1.18
N ALA A 62 7.69 0.88 0.16
CA ALA A 62 7.58 2.24 -0.37
C ALA A 62 6.98 3.21 0.65
N MET A 63 6.08 2.76 1.51
CA MET A 63 5.32 3.65 2.38
C MET A 63 5.84 3.73 3.81
N ALA A 64 6.75 2.85 4.22
CA ALA A 64 7.36 2.90 5.55
C ALA A 64 8.03 4.26 5.84
N PRO A 65 8.87 4.83 4.95
CA PRO A 65 9.48 6.14 5.19
C PRO A 65 8.45 7.28 5.30
N VAL A 66 7.36 7.20 4.54
CA VAL A 66 6.27 8.19 4.58
C VAL A 66 5.52 8.12 5.92
N ILE A 67 5.23 6.92 6.39
CA ILE A 67 4.57 6.71 7.68
C ILE A 67 5.50 7.18 8.80
N GLU A 68 6.79 6.83 8.76
CA GLU A 68 7.78 7.27 9.74
C GLU A 68 7.85 8.80 9.82
N LYS A 69 7.93 9.46 8.67
CA LYS A 69 8.01 10.92 8.58
C LYS A 69 6.79 11.65 9.14
N TYR A 70 5.58 11.15 8.87
CA TYR A 70 4.36 11.89 9.16
C TYR A 70 3.60 11.39 10.38
N CYS A 71 3.79 10.15 10.81
CA CYS A 71 3.02 9.58 11.91
C CYS A 71 3.65 9.79 13.28
N ASP A 72 4.85 10.39 13.39
CA ASP A 72 5.56 10.59 14.66
C ASP A 72 5.58 9.31 15.52
N CYS A 73 5.94 8.21 14.92
CA CYS A 73 6.04 6.91 15.55
C CYS A 73 7.49 6.63 15.96
N PHE A 74 7.70 5.89 17.06
CA PHE A 74 9.04 5.50 17.53
C PHE A 74 9.75 4.51 16.59
N GLY A 75 9.05 3.93 15.64
CA GLY A 75 9.62 3.09 14.59
C GLY A 75 8.56 2.53 13.64
N VAL A 76 8.95 2.41 12.40
CA VAL A 76 8.16 1.74 11.37
C VAL A 76 8.97 0.57 10.83
N GLU A 77 8.44 -0.63 10.93
CA GLU A 77 9.09 -1.84 10.47
C GLU A 77 8.31 -2.46 9.31
N THR A 78 9.03 -2.96 8.33
CA THR A 78 8.45 -3.75 7.23
C THR A 78 8.92 -5.18 7.34
N MET A 79 8.00 -6.13 7.25
CA MET A 79 8.29 -7.55 7.29
C MET A 79 7.55 -8.29 6.19
N ARG A 80 8.20 -9.27 5.57
CA ARG A 80 7.46 -10.22 4.75
C ARG A 80 6.48 -10.98 5.64
N MET A 81 5.33 -11.34 5.10
CA MET A 81 4.29 -12.00 5.91
C MET A 81 4.77 -13.32 6.52
N VAL A 82 5.67 -14.04 5.85
CA VAL A 82 6.29 -15.25 6.40
C VAL A 82 7.21 -14.93 7.59
N GLU A 83 7.95 -13.84 7.53
CA GLU A 83 8.83 -13.40 8.63
C GLU A 83 7.98 -13.01 9.84
N PHE A 84 6.95 -12.23 9.62
CA PHE A 84 6.00 -11.84 10.65
C PHE A 84 5.33 -13.06 11.31
N THR A 85 4.82 -13.99 10.51
CA THR A 85 4.07 -15.14 11.07
C THR A 85 4.96 -16.18 11.72
N ARG A 86 6.18 -16.43 11.23
CA ARG A 86 7.04 -17.53 11.67
C ARG A 86 8.13 -17.13 12.64
N PHE A 87 8.73 -15.96 12.46
CA PHE A 87 9.95 -15.62 13.17
C PHE A 87 9.78 -14.50 14.21
N LEU A 88 8.79 -13.61 14.04
CA LEU A 88 8.55 -12.55 15.00
C LEU A 88 8.11 -13.15 16.36
N SER A 89 8.79 -12.76 17.41
CA SER A 89 8.45 -13.13 18.80
C SER A 89 7.59 -12.06 19.48
N GLY A 90 7.00 -12.40 20.63
CA GLY A 90 6.29 -11.42 21.44
C GLY A 90 7.19 -10.30 21.96
N ALA A 91 8.46 -10.60 22.25
CA ALA A 91 9.43 -9.60 22.69
C ALA A 91 9.69 -8.55 21.60
N ASP A 92 9.72 -8.94 20.32
CA ASP A 92 9.94 -8.05 19.19
C ASP A 92 8.73 -7.11 18.96
N ILE A 93 7.54 -7.56 19.31
CA ILE A 93 6.31 -6.76 19.23
C ILE A 93 6.23 -5.73 20.36
N GLY A 94 6.90 -5.95 21.50
CA GLY A 94 6.81 -5.07 22.64
C GLY A 94 5.60 -5.38 23.51
N ILE A 95 5.58 -6.59 24.11
CA ILE A 95 4.52 -7.02 25.02
C ILE A 95 4.41 -6.05 26.20
N GLY A 96 3.23 -5.58 26.49
CA GLY A 96 2.90 -4.84 27.72
C GLY A 96 2.40 -3.42 27.53
N GLU A 97 2.44 -2.87 26.32
CA GLU A 97 1.81 -1.58 26.06
C GLU A 97 0.49 -1.76 25.29
N PRO A 98 -0.63 -1.24 25.80
CA PRO A 98 -1.91 -1.35 25.14
C PRO A 98 -1.86 -0.70 23.74
N ASN A 99 -2.38 -1.41 22.72
CA ASN A 99 -2.45 -0.97 21.32
C ASN A 99 -1.11 -0.70 20.60
N SER A 100 0.01 -1.10 21.19
CA SER A 100 1.31 -1.02 20.53
C SER A 100 1.87 -2.42 20.32
N PRO A 101 2.31 -2.75 19.11
CA PRO A 101 2.32 -1.94 17.90
C PRO A 101 0.99 -1.98 17.13
N LEU A 102 0.84 -1.02 16.23
CA LEU A 102 -0.15 -1.10 15.16
C LEU A 102 0.40 -2.02 14.07
N VAL A 103 -0.34 -3.05 13.72
CA VAL A 103 0.06 -4.00 12.66
C VAL A 103 -0.87 -3.86 11.47
N ILE A 104 -0.36 -3.40 10.34
CA ILE A 104 -1.11 -3.30 9.08
C ILE A 104 -0.76 -4.49 8.20
N VAL A 105 -1.69 -5.41 8.08
CA VAL A 105 -1.61 -6.57 7.19
C VAL A 105 -2.21 -6.20 5.85
N ILE A 106 -1.39 -6.21 4.79
CA ILE A 106 -1.77 -5.76 3.45
C ILE A 106 -2.02 -6.98 2.57
N SER A 107 -3.23 -7.10 2.03
CA SER A 107 -3.60 -8.18 1.11
C SER A 107 -4.74 -7.74 0.18
N GLU A 108 -4.56 -7.94 -1.14
CA GLU A 108 -5.57 -7.61 -2.14
C GLU A 108 -6.90 -8.33 -1.89
N ARG A 109 -6.87 -9.63 -1.68
CA ARG A 109 -8.07 -10.46 -1.50
C ARG A 109 -8.48 -10.61 -0.04
N GLY A 110 -7.49 -10.64 0.86
CA GLY A 110 -7.75 -10.84 2.28
C GLY A 110 -8.39 -12.18 2.64
N ASP A 111 -8.18 -13.22 1.83
CA ASP A 111 -8.76 -14.56 2.02
C ASP A 111 -7.69 -15.66 2.22
N GLU A 112 -6.43 -15.33 2.07
CA GLU A 112 -5.33 -16.28 2.22
C GLU A 112 -5.13 -16.69 3.68
N ALA A 113 -4.86 -17.99 3.90
CA ALA A 113 -4.64 -18.54 5.25
C ALA A 113 -3.54 -17.80 6.03
N ARG A 114 -2.48 -17.35 5.35
CA ARG A 114 -1.38 -16.61 5.98
C ARG A 114 -1.78 -15.20 6.41
N VAL A 115 -2.72 -14.57 5.73
CA VAL A 115 -3.30 -13.27 6.15
C VAL A 115 -4.08 -13.46 7.46
N CYS A 116 -4.90 -14.51 7.53
CA CYS A 116 -5.62 -14.87 8.76
C CYS A 116 -4.64 -15.16 9.91
N GLU A 117 -3.58 -15.93 9.63
CA GLU A 117 -2.53 -16.26 10.60
C GLU A 117 -1.83 -14.98 11.13
N ALA A 118 -1.49 -14.04 10.25
CA ALA A 118 -0.84 -12.79 10.64
C ALA A 118 -1.74 -11.93 11.56
N LEU A 119 -3.00 -11.77 11.19
CA LEU A 119 -3.97 -11.00 12.00
C LEU A 119 -4.20 -11.65 13.37
N MET A 120 -4.42 -12.97 13.40
CA MET A 120 -4.59 -13.70 14.67
C MET A 120 -3.33 -13.62 15.55
N LYS A 121 -2.13 -13.69 14.95
CA LYS A 121 -0.88 -13.57 15.69
C LYS A 121 -0.73 -12.17 16.28
N ALA A 122 -0.98 -11.14 15.49
CA ALA A 122 -0.94 -9.76 15.96
C ALA A 122 -1.87 -9.53 17.15
N ASP A 123 -3.12 -10.00 17.07
CA ASP A 123 -4.09 -9.86 18.15
C ASP A 123 -3.67 -10.62 19.42
N ARG A 124 -3.19 -11.87 19.29
CA ARG A 124 -2.69 -12.66 20.43
C ARG A 124 -1.52 -12.00 21.16
N LEU A 125 -0.71 -11.24 20.44
CA LEU A 125 0.45 -10.55 20.99
C LEU A 125 0.10 -9.15 21.51
N GLY A 126 -1.20 -8.80 21.57
CA GLY A 126 -1.67 -7.53 22.11
C GLY A 126 -1.53 -6.33 21.16
N ALA A 127 -1.15 -6.57 19.92
CA ALA A 127 -1.08 -5.53 18.90
C ALA A 127 -2.49 -5.09 18.42
N PHE A 128 -2.54 -4.02 17.65
CA PHE A 128 -3.75 -3.53 16.99
C PHE A 128 -3.72 -3.92 15.51
N PRO A 129 -4.33 -5.06 15.10
CA PRO A 129 -4.31 -5.50 13.71
C PRO A 129 -5.33 -4.75 12.85
N ILE A 130 -4.85 -4.16 11.75
CA ILE A 130 -5.66 -3.62 10.66
C ILE A 130 -5.43 -4.48 9.42
N LEU A 131 -6.50 -4.88 8.74
CA LEU A 131 -6.44 -5.44 7.40
C LEU A 131 -6.63 -4.32 6.38
N LEU A 132 -5.60 -4.03 5.57
CA LEU A 132 -5.69 -3.19 4.39
C LEU A 132 -5.92 -4.07 3.17
N THR A 133 -7.06 -3.92 2.52
CA THR A 133 -7.49 -4.84 1.45
C THR A 133 -8.27 -4.13 0.35
N GLY A 134 -8.24 -4.70 -0.85
CA GLY A 134 -9.14 -4.30 -1.93
C GLY A 134 -10.50 -5.02 -1.92
N ASN A 135 -10.69 -5.97 -1.00
CA ASN A 135 -11.91 -6.77 -0.93
C ASN A 135 -12.76 -6.41 0.29
N PRO A 136 -13.90 -5.74 0.13
CA PRO A 136 -14.76 -5.37 1.26
C PRO A 136 -15.36 -6.57 2.00
N THR A 137 -15.39 -7.75 1.37
CA THR A 137 -15.91 -8.99 1.95
C THR A 137 -14.80 -9.98 2.34
N ALA A 138 -13.58 -9.48 2.53
CA ALA A 138 -12.42 -10.29 2.86
C ALA A 138 -12.66 -11.21 4.07
N ALA A 139 -12.49 -12.50 3.90
CA ALA A 139 -12.73 -13.49 4.95
C ALA A 139 -11.83 -13.32 6.18
N ALA A 140 -10.63 -12.76 6.01
CA ALA A 140 -9.71 -12.45 7.09
C ALA A 140 -10.15 -11.24 7.94
N GLY A 141 -11.07 -10.43 7.45
CA GLY A 141 -11.56 -9.24 8.18
C GLY A 141 -12.08 -9.54 9.58
N LYS A 142 -12.63 -10.73 9.80
CA LYS A 142 -13.09 -11.19 11.13
C LYS A 142 -11.99 -11.34 12.18
N TYR A 143 -10.73 -11.38 11.76
CA TYR A 143 -9.56 -11.48 12.65
C TYR A 143 -8.85 -10.14 12.85
N ALA A 144 -9.26 -9.10 12.13
CA ALA A 144 -8.75 -7.75 12.28
C ALA A 144 -9.61 -6.94 13.26
N LYS A 145 -8.99 -6.03 14.01
CA LYS A 145 -9.76 -5.02 14.79
C LYS A 145 -10.47 -4.04 13.87
N ARG A 146 -9.87 -3.74 12.73
CA ARG A 146 -10.44 -2.86 11.69
C ARG A 146 -10.08 -3.38 10.31
N VAL A 147 -10.97 -3.13 9.37
CA VAL A 147 -10.73 -3.37 7.94
C VAL A 147 -10.71 -2.02 7.24
N TYR A 148 -9.64 -1.76 6.50
CA TYR A 148 -9.50 -0.59 5.67
C TYR A 148 -9.52 -1.01 4.21
N VAL A 149 -10.57 -0.64 3.51
CA VAL A 149 -10.79 -1.05 2.12
C VAL A 149 -10.31 0.03 1.18
N THR A 150 -9.48 -0.37 0.20
CA THR A 150 -9.14 0.44 -0.97
C THR A 150 -10.07 0.04 -2.11
N GLY A 151 -10.50 0.98 -2.97
CA GLY A 151 -11.40 0.65 -4.07
C GLY A 151 -10.71 -0.26 -5.10
N THR A 152 -11.27 -1.43 -5.38
CA THR A 152 -10.69 -2.38 -6.34
C THR A 152 -11.73 -3.17 -7.13
N GLU A 153 -13.02 -2.90 -6.95
CA GLU A 153 -14.08 -3.69 -7.58
C GLU A 153 -14.06 -3.72 -9.13
N ALA A 154 -13.42 -2.73 -9.74
CA ALA A 154 -13.39 -2.61 -11.21
C ALA A 154 -12.24 -3.37 -11.88
N ILE A 155 -11.30 -3.96 -11.15
CA ILE A 155 -10.16 -4.68 -11.77
C ILE A 155 -10.63 -6.07 -12.26
N ARG A 156 -11.17 -6.11 -13.46
CA ARG A 156 -11.62 -7.36 -14.08
C ARG A 156 -10.49 -8.21 -14.64
N GLU A 157 -9.37 -7.60 -15.03
CA GLU A 157 -8.20 -8.33 -15.55
C GLU A 157 -7.11 -8.36 -14.47
N ARG A 158 -6.94 -9.52 -13.86
CA ARG A 158 -5.84 -9.78 -12.91
C ARG A 158 -4.51 -9.83 -13.64
N ALA A 159 -3.83 -8.69 -13.73
CA ALA A 159 -2.49 -8.63 -14.28
C ALA A 159 -1.56 -7.97 -13.27
N PHE A 160 -0.60 -8.71 -12.79
CA PHE A 160 0.59 -8.23 -12.07
C PHE A 160 0.36 -7.36 -10.81
N GLY A 161 -0.89 -7.04 -10.45
CA GLY A 161 -1.22 -6.29 -9.23
C GLY A 161 -0.78 -4.82 -9.23
N LEU A 162 -0.66 -4.17 -10.40
CA LEU A 162 -0.27 -2.76 -10.49
C LEU A 162 -1.32 -1.85 -9.84
N CYS A 163 -2.59 -2.05 -10.15
CA CYS A 163 -3.67 -1.26 -9.54
C CYS A 163 -3.77 -1.52 -8.04
N SER A 164 -3.62 -2.78 -7.59
CA SER A 164 -3.57 -3.10 -6.16
C SER A 164 -2.40 -2.41 -5.46
N TYR A 165 -1.21 -2.45 -6.08
CA TYR A 165 -0.03 -1.73 -5.58
C TYR A 165 -0.31 -0.24 -5.43
N PHE A 166 -0.83 0.40 -6.49
CA PHE A 166 -1.18 1.82 -6.47
C PHE A 166 -2.25 2.13 -5.42
N GLY A 167 -3.32 1.32 -5.33
CA GLY A 167 -4.37 1.48 -4.33
C GLY A 167 -3.84 1.41 -2.90
N PHE A 168 -2.90 0.49 -2.62
CA PHE A 168 -2.25 0.41 -1.31
C PHE A 168 -1.37 1.62 -1.01
N LEU A 169 -0.65 2.16 -2.02
CA LEU A 169 0.10 3.41 -1.83
C LEU A 169 -0.84 4.55 -1.44
N VAL A 170 -1.92 4.75 -2.18
CA VAL A 170 -2.92 5.80 -1.88
C VAL A 170 -3.54 5.59 -0.50
N GLY A 171 -3.93 4.36 -0.16
CA GLY A 171 -4.50 4.03 1.14
C GLY A 171 -3.54 4.31 2.30
N LEU A 172 -2.27 3.94 2.16
CA LEU A 172 -1.26 4.18 3.20
C LEU A 172 -0.87 5.66 3.31
N ILE A 173 -0.85 6.43 2.19
CA ILE A 173 -0.69 7.88 2.25
C ILE A 173 -1.86 8.54 2.98
N ALA A 174 -3.09 8.14 2.66
CA ALA A 174 -4.29 8.64 3.34
C ALA A 174 -4.23 8.34 4.84
N PHE A 175 -3.86 7.11 5.21
CA PHE A 175 -3.66 6.68 6.59
C PHE A 175 -2.58 7.53 7.28
N ALA A 176 -1.39 7.67 6.70
CA ALA A 176 -0.30 8.48 7.24
C ALA A 176 -0.72 9.94 7.43
N SER A 177 -1.46 10.51 6.46
CA SER A 177 -1.95 11.89 6.54
C SER A 177 -2.96 12.07 7.69
N ARG A 178 -3.80 11.08 7.94
CA ARG A 178 -4.75 11.08 9.07
C ARG A 178 -4.03 10.98 10.41
N MET A 179 -3.06 10.07 10.51
CA MET A 179 -2.23 9.92 11.71
C MET A 179 -1.50 11.23 12.02
N GLY A 180 -0.81 11.79 11.03
CA GLY A 180 -0.07 13.04 11.18
C GLY A 180 -0.95 14.24 11.53
N HIS A 181 -2.16 14.31 10.96
CA HIS A 181 -3.12 15.35 11.32
C HIS A 181 -3.55 15.26 12.79
N VAL A 182 -3.87 14.05 13.28
CA VAL A 182 -4.29 13.86 14.68
C VAL A 182 -3.16 14.14 15.64
N ARG A 183 -1.94 13.74 15.31
CA ARG A 183 -0.74 13.96 16.14
C ARG A 183 -0.15 15.36 16.05
N GLY A 184 -0.64 16.19 15.12
CA GLY A 184 -0.19 17.57 14.93
C GLY A 184 1.10 17.71 14.13
N THR A 185 1.62 16.65 13.51
CA THR A 185 2.74 16.71 12.55
C THR A 185 2.33 17.29 11.21
N LEU A 186 1.05 17.25 10.89
CA LEU A 186 0.44 17.87 9.71
C LEU A 186 -0.61 18.90 10.11
N PRO A 187 -0.67 20.03 9.39
CA PRO A 187 -1.69 21.04 9.63
C PRO A 187 -3.11 20.50 9.34
N PRO A 188 -4.19 21.17 9.80
CA PRO A 188 -5.55 20.71 9.61
C PRO A 188 -5.95 20.42 8.16
N PHE A 189 -5.37 21.14 7.20
CA PHE A 189 -5.60 20.95 5.77
C PHE A 189 -4.63 19.95 5.11
N GLY A 190 -3.68 19.38 5.87
CA GLY A 190 -2.67 18.43 5.38
C GLY A 190 -3.26 17.25 4.60
N PRO A 191 -4.25 16.52 5.12
CA PRO A 191 -4.86 15.42 4.38
C PRO A 191 -5.48 15.85 3.04
N ALA A 192 -6.10 17.03 2.99
CA ALA A 192 -6.66 17.57 1.75
C ALA A 192 -5.55 17.95 0.74
N GLN A 193 -4.43 18.47 1.22
CA GLN A 193 -3.27 18.76 0.38
C GLN A 193 -2.67 17.49 -0.22
N PHE A 194 -2.53 16.42 0.56
CA PHE A 194 -2.08 15.12 0.03
C PHE A 194 -3.01 14.59 -1.05
N LYS A 195 -4.32 14.63 -0.79
CA LYS A 195 -5.33 14.23 -1.77
C LYS A 195 -5.18 14.99 -3.09
N GLU A 196 -5.05 16.32 -3.02
CA GLU A 196 -4.93 17.17 -4.19
C GLU A 196 -3.60 17.00 -4.91
N ALA A 197 -2.50 16.81 -4.17
CA ALA A 197 -1.19 16.56 -4.76
C ALA A 197 -1.16 15.24 -5.56
N ILE A 198 -1.78 14.18 -5.04
CA ILE A 198 -1.90 12.90 -5.76
C ILE A 198 -2.73 13.10 -7.03
N ARG A 199 -3.89 13.78 -6.93
CA ARG A 199 -4.75 14.06 -8.09
C ARG A 199 -3.98 14.80 -9.18
N SER A 200 -3.40 15.93 -8.84
CA SER A 200 -2.65 16.77 -9.77
C SER A 200 -1.44 16.05 -10.40
N TYR A 201 -0.78 15.17 -9.65
CA TYR A 201 0.31 14.36 -10.19
C TYR A 201 -0.19 13.36 -11.23
N VAL A 202 -1.28 12.64 -10.93
CA VAL A 202 -1.82 11.60 -11.81
C VAL A 202 -2.51 12.21 -13.04
N GLU A 203 -3.15 13.37 -12.92
CA GLU A 203 -3.66 14.13 -14.08
C GLU A 203 -2.54 14.47 -15.06
N ARG A 204 -1.45 15.06 -14.58
CA ARG A 204 -0.27 15.37 -15.42
C ARG A 204 0.39 14.13 -16.01
N PHE A 205 0.36 13.02 -15.30
CA PHE A 205 0.80 11.73 -15.84
C PHE A 205 -0.12 11.30 -16.99
N GLY A 206 -1.44 11.37 -16.79
CA GLY A 206 -2.44 11.02 -17.80
C GLY A 206 -2.29 11.81 -19.10
N GLU A 207 -2.04 13.13 -19.00
CA GLU A 207 -1.81 14.01 -20.17
C GLU A 207 -0.61 13.58 -21.02
N ARG A 208 0.40 12.95 -20.40
CA ARG A 208 1.63 12.52 -21.07
C ARG A 208 1.66 11.04 -21.41
N LEU A 209 0.66 10.30 -21.03
CA LEU A 209 0.67 8.85 -21.04
C LEU A 209 0.91 8.27 -22.44
N GLU A 210 0.26 8.81 -23.49
CA GLU A 210 0.49 8.35 -24.86
C GLU A 210 1.91 8.63 -25.38
N GLN A 211 2.50 9.75 -24.96
CA GLN A 211 3.88 10.05 -25.32
C GLN A 211 4.85 9.10 -24.62
N ILE A 212 4.63 8.86 -23.34
CA ILE A 212 5.43 7.92 -22.53
C ILE A 212 5.31 6.51 -23.12
N ASP A 213 4.10 6.06 -23.44
CA ASP A 213 3.84 4.74 -24.03
C ASP A 213 4.61 4.51 -25.33
N ARG A 214 4.65 5.53 -26.23
CA ARG A 214 5.45 5.45 -27.45
C ARG A 214 6.94 5.30 -27.17
N GLN A 215 7.47 6.08 -26.22
CA GLN A 215 8.87 6.00 -25.84
C GLN A 215 9.21 4.64 -25.20
N ILE A 216 8.34 4.13 -24.34
CA ILE A 216 8.48 2.81 -23.72
C ILE A 216 8.45 1.70 -24.78
N PHE A 217 7.57 1.79 -25.77
CA PHE A 217 7.53 0.82 -26.87
C PHE A 217 8.84 0.79 -27.66
N GLU A 218 9.40 1.95 -28.02
CA GLU A 218 10.68 2.04 -28.70
C GLU A 218 11.83 1.49 -27.85
N LEU A 219 11.81 1.79 -26.56
CA LEU A 219 12.80 1.30 -25.61
C LEU A 219 12.73 -0.23 -25.44
N ALA A 220 11.52 -0.77 -25.27
CA ALA A 220 11.28 -2.19 -25.17
C ALA A 220 11.73 -2.94 -26.44
N TRP A 221 11.53 -2.31 -27.62
CA TRP A 221 12.05 -2.85 -28.88
C TRP A 221 13.57 -2.92 -28.90
N LYS A 222 14.26 -1.89 -28.42
CA LYS A 222 15.72 -1.86 -28.33
C LYS A 222 16.26 -2.90 -27.34
N TRP A 223 15.51 -3.16 -26.29
CA TRP A 223 15.90 -4.05 -25.19
C TRP A 223 15.41 -5.50 -25.36
N ARG A 224 14.72 -5.82 -26.44
CA ARG A 224 14.09 -7.14 -26.63
C ARG A 224 15.04 -8.35 -26.51
N ASP A 225 16.32 -8.14 -26.76
CA ASP A 225 17.35 -9.19 -26.69
C ASP A 225 18.12 -9.18 -25.34
N LEU A 226 17.80 -8.24 -24.44
CA LEU A 226 18.38 -8.21 -23.10
C LEU A 226 17.68 -9.23 -22.21
N THR A 227 18.47 -10.00 -21.47
CA THR A 227 17.97 -11.07 -20.59
C THR A 227 18.06 -10.71 -19.11
N ARG A 228 18.67 -9.57 -18.78
CA ARG A 228 18.85 -9.12 -17.41
C ARG A 228 18.62 -7.62 -17.28
N PHE A 229 17.91 -7.24 -16.24
CA PHE A 229 17.66 -5.87 -15.85
C PHE A 229 17.95 -5.72 -14.36
N ASP A 230 18.67 -4.69 -13.98
CA ASP A 230 18.87 -4.29 -12.61
C ASP A 230 18.00 -3.04 -12.35
N LEU A 231 17.10 -3.12 -11.37
CA LEU A 231 16.25 -2.00 -10.95
C LEU A 231 16.84 -1.39 -9.68
N ILE A 232 17.02 -0.08 -9.69
CA ILE A 232 17.60 0.67 -8.58
C ILE A 232 16.55 1.65 -8.07
N GLY A 233 16.40 1.75 -6.76
CA GLY A 233 15.53 2.70 -6.08
C GLY A 233 16.07 2.99 -4.70
N ASP A 234 15.83 4.19 -4.22
CA ASP A 234 16.21 4.66 -2.89
C ASP A 234 14.98 5.13 -2.13
N ASP A 235 15.00 5.05 -0.82
CA ASP A 235 13.91 5.48 0.05
C ASP A 235 12.53 4.95 -0.41
N VAL A 236 11.57 5.82 -0.73
CA VAL A 236 10.23 5.44 -1.23
C VAL A 236 10.27 4.71 -2.58
N GLU A 237 11.28 4.99 -3.40
CA GLU A 237 11.45 4.37 -4.73
C GLU A 237 11.93 2.92 -4.63
N TYR A 238 12.56 2.52 -3.52
CA TYR A 238 12.99 1.15 -3.29
C TYR A 238 11.82 0.16 -3.38
N GLY A 239 10.67 0.49 -2.81
CA GLY A 239 9.46 -0.33 -2.92
C GLY A 239 8.99 -0.50 -4.37
N SER A 240 9.08 0.57 -5.18
CA SER A 240 8.72 0.53 -6.61
C SER A 240 9.73 -0.29 -7.43
N ALA A 241 11.03 -0.16 -7.15
CA ALA A 241 12.07 -0.97 -7.76
C ALA A 241 11.89 -2.46 -7.41
N PHE A 242 11.61 -2.77 -6.14
CA PHE A 242 11.28 -4.13 -5.70
C PHE A 242 10.03 -4.68 -6.41
N PHE A 243 8.98 -3.88 -6.54
CA PHE A 243 7.77 -4.27 -7.28
C PHE A 243 8.09 -4.60 -8.74
N GLY A 244 8.86 -3.73 -9.42
CA GLY A 244 9.28 -3.95 -10.81
C GLY A 244 10.14 -5.19 -11.00
N ALA A 245 11.09 -5.45 -10.10
CA ALA A 245 11.97 -6.61 -10.17
C ALA A 245 11.24 -7.95 -9.98
N ALA A 246 10.07 -7.94 -9.34
CA ALA A 246 9.26 -9.13 -9.10
C ALA A 246 8.31 -9.47 -10.27
N LYS A 247 8.33 -8.71 -11.37
CA LYS A 247 7.43 -8.83 -12.53
C LYS A 247 8.15 -9.20 -13.81
#